data_a485cd41b0b26c28f50eb01467bd60f6
#
_entry.id   a485cd41b0b26c28f50eb01467bd60f6
#
_cell.length_a   1.000
_cell.length_b   1.000
_cell.length_c   1.000
_cell.angle_alpha   90.00
_cell.angle_beta   90.00
_cell.angle_gamma   90.00
#
_symmetry.space_group_name_H-M   'P 1'
#
loop_
_entity.id
_entity.type
_entity.pdbx_description
1 polymer ?
#
loop_
_entity_poly.entity_id
_entity_poly.type
_entity_poly.pdbx_seq_one_letter_code
_entity_poly.pdbx_strand_id
1 'polypeptide(L)'
;MKKGTLEGVAGNITTSGPNVTQPSTATIPPASGASTQPSGSTGERPTVMLPDATIYDAQGNAVKLSSFRGKKTIINAWASWCGPCKAEMPDFAELDREAGDDYQIVMVNIQGGLETRENADRFLKDNNLEFTTMLYDEDMDFAQMLEISSIPTTIFVDEEGQIHIYQQGMLKKSQVLEGLSYLE
;
A
#
# COMPACT_ATOMS: atom_id res chain seq x y z
N MET A 1 -27.23 -45.40 -37.69
CA MET A 1 -28.69 -45.49 -37.87
C MET A 1 -29.37 -44.85 -36.67
N LYS A 2 -30.36 -44.05 -36.97
CA LYS A 2 -31.36 -43.35 -36.13
C LYS A 2 -30.96 -42.00 -35.55
N LYS A 3 -31.39 -41.01 -36.29
CA LYS A 3 -31.71 -39.60 -35.93
C LYS A 3 -32.89 -39.62 -34.96
N GLY A 4 -32.88 -38.72 -34.01
CA GLY A 4 -34.04 -38.35 -33.17
C GLY A 4 -34.08 -36.86 -33.02
N THR A 5 -34.91 -36.24 -33.83
CA THR A 5 -35.37 -34.84 -33.77
C THR A 5 -36.47 -34.78 -32.73
N LEU A 6 -36.46 -33.79 -31.84
CA LEU A 6 -37.66 -33.38 -31.10
C LEU A 6 -37.74 -31.86 -31.13
N GLU A 7 -38.83 -31.44 -31.74
CA GLU A 7 -39.32 -30.07 -31.85
C GLU A 7 -39.90 -29.55 -30.51
N GLY A 8 -39.78 -28.31 -30.29
CA GLY A 8 -40.58 -27.19 -29.89
C GLY A 8 -41.65 -27.34 -28.83
N VAL A 9 -41.54 -26.51 -27.80
CA VAL A 9 -42.69 -25.94 -27.09
C VAL A 9 -42.38 -24.47 -26.78
N ALA A 10 -43.05 -23.56 -27.46
CA ALA A 10 -43.13 -22.16 -27.13
C ALA A 10 -44.09 -21.94 -26.00
N GLY A 11 -43.59 -21.54 -24.83
CA GLY A 11 -44.38 -21.08 -23.71
C GLY A 11 -44.34 -19.57 -23.58
N ASN A 12 -45.45 -18.93 -23.93
CA ASN A 12 -45.69 -17.51 -23.80
C ASN A 12 -45.99 -17.18 -22.36
N ILE A 13 -45.14 -16.42 -21.67
CA ILE A 13 -45.40 -15.90 -20.32
C ILE A 13 -45.46 -14.38 -20.39
N THR A 14 -46.68 -13.87 -20.32
CA THR A 14 -47.02 -12.48 -20.09
C THR A 14 -46.69 -12.14 -18.63
N THR A 15 -45.69 -11.30 -18.39
CA THR A 15 -45.43 -10.73 -17.06
C THR A 15 -45.85 -9.27 -17.04
N SER A 16 -46.91 -9.00 -16.28
CA SER A 16 -47.30 -7.64 -15.90
C SER A 16 -46.27 -7.09 -14.92
N GLY A 17 -45.59 -6.03 -15.29
CA GLY A 17 -44.64 -5.31 -14.42
C GLY A 17 -45.36 -4.42 -13.42
N PRO A 18 -44.85 -4.26 -12.20
CA PRO A 18 -45.36 -3.30 -11.25
C PRO A 18 -44.91 -1.87 -11.56
N ASN A 19 -45.88 -0.98 -11.47
CA ASN A 19 -45.78 0.47 -11.60
C ASN A 19 -44.78 1.07 -10.61
N VAL A 20 -43.64 1.64 -11.12
CA VAL A 20 -42.69 2.39 -10.29
C VAL A 20 -43.16 3.83 -10.20
N THR A 21 -43.66 4.19 -9.03
CA THR A 21 -44.01 5.56 -8.64
C THR A 21 -42.73 6.39 -8.49
N GLN A 22 -42.60 7.46 -9.27
CA GLN A 22 -41.54 8.44 -9.15
C GLN A 22 -41.59 9.17 -7.81
N PRO A 23 -40.47 9.40 -7.11
CA PRO A 23 -40.47 10.30 -5.96
C PRO A 23 -40.38 11.76 -6.40
N SER A 24 -41.25 12.54 -5.75
CA SER A 24 -41.43 13.98 -5.90
C SER A 24 -40.10 14.75 -5.71
N THR A 25 -39.86 15.70 -6.62
CA THR A 25 -38.84 16.74 -6.48
C THR A 25 -39.13 17.63 -5.27
N ALA A 26 -38.31 17.50 -4.22
CA ALA A 26 -38.27 18.45 -3.13
C ALA A 26 -37.38 19.64 -3.51
N THR A 27 -38.02 20.80 -3.66
CA THR A 27 -37.37 22.09 -3.88
C THR A 27 -36.67 22.53 -2.60
N ILE A 28 -35.33 22.72 -2.65
CA ILE A 28 -34.53 23.28 -1.56
C ILE A 28 -34.59 24.80 -1.69
N PRO A 29 -34.95 25.54 -0.60
CA PRO A 29 -34.87 27.01 -0.62
C PRO A 29 -33.44 27.50 -0.57
N PRO A 30 -33.10 28.67 -1.13
CA PRO A 30 -31.74 29.22 -1.09
C PRO A 30 -31.42 29.70 0.32
N ALA A 31 -30.38 29.12 0.92
CA ALA A 31 -29.81 29.61 2.17
C ALA A 31 -29.07 30.91 1.92
N SER A 32 -29.59 31.97 2.50
CA SER A 32 -29.03 33.34 2.53
C SER A 32 -27.71 33.35 3.29
N GLY A 33 -26.76 34.11 2.77
CA GLY A 33 -25.37 34.16 3.23
C GLY A 33 -25.17 34.54 4.69
N ALA A 34 -24.22 33.87 5.28
CA ALA A 34 -23.42 34.41 6.36
C ALA A 34 -21.96 34.06 6.05
N SER A 35 -21.26 35.04 5.50
CA SER A 35 -19.81 35.02 5.35
C SER A 35 -19.21 35.11 6.76
N THR A 36 -18.87 33.98 7.35
CA THR A 36 -17.98 33.93 8.50
C THR A 36 -16.68 33.33 8.00
N GLN A 37 -15.73 34.22 7.72
CA GLN A 37 -14.34 33.78 7.54
C GLN A 37 -13.89 33.14 8.86
N PRO A 38 -13.40 31.89 8.84
CA PRO A 38 -12.65 31.39 9.97
C PRO A 38 -11.28 32.07 9.94
N SER A 39 -11.04 32.86 11.02
CA SER A 39 -9.71 33.33 11.40
C SER A 39 -8.69 32.22 11.29
N GLY A 40 -7.53 32.54 10.67
CA GLY A 40 -6.43 31.62 10.45
C GLY A 40 -5.99 30.91 11.74
N SER A 41 -6.37 29.67 11.82
CA SER A 41 -5.59 28.67 12.51
C SER A 41 -4.66 28.10 11.43
N THR A 42 -3.38 28.34 11.59
CA THR A 42 -2.33 27.58 10.91
C THR A 42 -2.51 26.15 11.39
N GLY A 43 -3.37 25.40 10.68
CA GLY A 43 -3.61 23.99 10.98
C GLY A 43 -2.35 23.21 10.63
N GLU A 44 -1.45 23.07 11.58
CA GLU A 44 -0.40 22.07 11.56
C GLU A 44 -1.10 20.74 11.31
N ARG A 45 -0.83 20.12 10.17
CA ARG A 45 -1.30 18.76 9.90
C ARG A 45 -0.75 17.89 11.03
N PRO A 46 -1.56 17.00 11.64
CA PRO A 46 -1.06 16.15 12.70
C PRO A 46 0.14 15.36 12.18
N THR A 47 1.27 15.54 12.86
CA THR A 47 2.52 14.83 12.55
C THR A 47 2.33 13.36 12.91
N VAL A 48 2.40 12.48 11.92
CA VAL A 48 2.37 11.04 12.13
C VAL A 48 3.80 10.54 12.19
N MET A 49 4.23 10.11 13.37
CA MET A 49 5.57 9.54 13.57
C MET A 49 5.58 8.06 13.22
N LEU A 50 6.68 7.60 12.62
CA LEU A 50 6.93 6.18 12.41
C LEU A 50 6.94 5.46 13.77
N PRO A 51 6.05 4.48 14.00
CA PRO A 51 6.01 3.72 15.25
C PRO A 51 7.27 2.89 15.39
N ASP A 52 7.68 2.64 16.63
CA ASP A 52 8.89 1.86 16.91
C ASP A 52 8.60 0.35 16.93
N ALA A 53 8.07 -0.17 15.83
CA ALA A 53 7.83 -1.59 15.64
C ALA A 53 9.14 -2.39 15.74
N THR A 54 9.02 -3.64 16.21
CA THR A 54 10.10 -4.61 16.19
C THR A 54 9.98 -5.47 14.96
N ILE A 55 11.05 -5.53 14.18
CA ILE A 55 11.18 -6.37 12.98
C ILE A 55 12.52 -7.09 13.03
N TYR A 56 12.75 -8.08 12.20
CA TYR A 56 13.92 -8.95 12.31
C TYR A 56 14.79 -8.87 11.06
N ASP A 57 16.10 -8.86 11.24
CA ASP A 57 17.05 -8.95 10.13
C ASP A 57 17.18 -10.39 9.58
N ALA A 58 18.02 -10.57 8.56
CA ALA A 58 18.26 -11.89 7.96
C ALA A 58 18.89 -12.90 8.94
N GLN A 59 19.54 -12.44 10.00
CA GLN A 59 20.14 -13.26 11.05
C GLN A 59 19.18 -13.55 12.22
N GLY A 60 17.97 -12.96 12.19
CA GLY A 60 16.97 -13.10 13.26
C GLY A 60 17.19 -12.15 14.43
N ASN A 61 18.04 -11.13 14.28
CA ASN A 61 18.21 -10.11 15.32
C ASN A 61 17.04 -9.12 15.23
N ALA A 62 16.53 -8.73 16.42
CA ALA A 62 15.51 -7.71 16.50
C ALA A 62 16.07 -6.32 16.13
N VAL A 63 15.39 -5.65 15.23
CA VAL A 63 15.68 -4.30 14.76
C VAL A 63 14.51 -3.39 15.08
N LYS A 64 14.79 -2.21 15.60
CA LYS A 64 13.78 -1.18 15.85
C LYS A 64 13.70 -0.20 14.66
N LEU A 65 12.50 0.18 14.25
CA LEU A 65 12.33 1.16 13.17
C LEU A 65 12.96 2.51 13.50
N SER A 66 13.03 2.88 14.77
CA SER A 66 13.71 4.11 15.21
C SER A 66 15.21 4.13 14.88
N SER A 67 15.83 2.97 14.62
CA SER A 67 17.25 2.91 14.20
C SER A 67 17.52 3.48 12.81
N PHE A 68 16.48 3.69 12.01
CA PHE A 68 16.58 4.28 10.66
C PHE A 68 16.48 5.81 10.65
N ARG A 69 16.24 6.46 11.81
CA ARG A 69 16.24 7.93 11.94
C ARG A 69 17.62 8.51 11.61
N GLY A 70 17.63 9.78 11.21
CA GLY A 70 18.85 10.50 10.80
C GLY A 70 19.12 10.38 9.30
N LYS A 71 18.25 9.70 8.54
CA LYS A 71 18.32 9.59 7.08
C LYS A 71 16.91 9.46 6.51
N LYS A 72 16.64 10.14 5.39
CA LYS A 72 15.40 9.94 4.62
C LYS A 72 15.22 8.47 4.33
N THR A 73 14.06 7.91 4.67
CA THR A 73 13.84 6.46 4.61
C THR A 73 12.60 6.14 3.78
N ILE A 74 12.75 5.23 2.83
CA ILE A 74 11.65 4.64 2.09
C ILE A 74 11.47 3.22 2.60
N ILE A 75 10.31 2.93 3.18
CA ILE A 75 9.97 1.60 3.68
C ILE A 75 8.95 0.98 2.73
N ASN A 76 9.24 -0.22 2.21
CA ASN A 76 8.32 -0.94 1.32
C ASN A 76 7.91 -2.27 1.95
N ALA A 77 6.61 -2.43 2.15
CA ALA A 77 5.97 -3.66 2.64
C ALA A 77 5.62 -4.57 1.47
N TRP A 78 6.09 -5.83 1.50
CA TRP A 78 5.94 -6.76 0.39
C TRP A 78 5.82 -8.22 0.83
N ALA A 79 5.45 -9.10 -0.12
CA ALA A 79 5.51 -10.56 0.05
C ALA A 79 5.84 -11.26 -1.27
N SER A 80 6.44 -12.45 -1.20
CA SER A 80 6.91 -13.21 -2.37
C SER A 80 5.79 -13.70 -3.29
N TRP A 81 4.58 -13.87 -2.77
CA TRP A 81 3.39 -14.25 -3.55
C TRP A 81 2.67 -13.06 -4.20
N CYS A 82 3.00 -11.82 -3.80
CA CYS A 82 2.35 -10.60 -4.28
C CYS A 82 2.84 -10.22 -5.69
N GLY A 83 1.99 -10.34 -6.68
CA GLY A 83 2.32 -10.03 -8.08
C GLY A 83 2.80 -8.58 -8.31
N PRO A 84 2.04 -7.56 -7.87
CA PRO A 84 2.47 -6.15 -7.98
C PRO A 84 3.77 -5.86 -7.23
N CYS A 85 3.98 -6.46 -6.03
CA CYS A 85 5.23 -6.30 -5.29
C CYS A 85 6.43 -6.78 -6.11
N LYS A 86 6.32 -7.98 -6.70
CA LYS A 86 7.38 -8.55 -7.56
C LYS A 86 7.69 -7.68 -8.77
N ALA A 87 6.70 -6.99 -9.31
CA ALA A 87 6.86 -6.16 -10.49
C ALA A 87 7.63 -4.86 -10.20
N GLU A 88 7.53 -4.30 -8.98
CA GLU A 88 8.24 -3.08 -8.60
C GLU A 88 9.65 -3.32 -8.01
N MET A 89 9.94 -4.52 -7.50
CA MET A 89 11.19 -4.81 -6.80
C MET A 89 12.47 -4.54 -7.60
N PRO A 90 12.54 -4.76 -8.93
CA PRO A 90 13.72 -4.38 -9.70
C PRO A 90 14.01 -2.87 -9.64
N ASP A 91 12.97 -2.02 -9.67
CA ASP A 91 13.08 -0.57 -9.53
C ASP A 91 13.61 -0.18 -8.14
N PHE A 92 13.10 -0.84 -7.09
CA PHE A 92 13.57 -0.63 -5.71
C PHE A 92 15.01 -1.11 -5.50
N ALA A 93 15.42 -2.23 -6.10
CA ALA A 93 16.80 -2.70 -6.03
C ALA A 93 17.77 -1.77 -6.77
N GLU A 94 17.35 -1.13 -7.86
CA GLU A 94 18.12 -0.11 -8.55
C GLU A 94 18.25 1.15 -7.67
N LEU A 95 17.15 1.62 -7.09
CA LEU A 95 17.13 2.77 -6.18
C LEU A 95 18.00 2.54 -4.93
N ASP A 96 17.98 1.34 -4.36
CA ASP A 96 18.81 1.00 -3.20
C ASP A 96 20.30 1.10 -3.51
N ARG A 97 20.73 0.67 -4.71
CA ARG A 97 22.12 0.81 -5.17
C ARG A 97 22.51 2.25 -5.45
N GLU A 98 21.56 3.08 -5.87
CA GLU A 98 21.78 4.50 -6.19
C GLU A 98 21.68 5.42 -4.96
N ALA A 99 21.13 4.94 -3.86
CA ALA A 99 20.74 5.73 -2.68
C ALA A 99 21.90 6.51 -2.03
N GLY A 100 23.11 5.92 -2.00
CA GLY A 100 24.29 6.54 -1.40
C GLY A 100 24.05 7.03 0.03
N ASP A 101 24.39 8.29 0.28
CA ASP A 101 24.14 8.94 1.59
C ASP A 101 22.84 9.74 1.65
N ASP A 102 22.15 9.93 0.52
CA ASP A 102 21.00 10.83 0.43
C ASP A 102 19.73 10.25 1.07
N TYR A 103 19.50 8.94 0.90
CA TYR A 103 18.36 8.23 1.46
C TYR A 103 18.70 6.76 1.67
N GLN A 104 17.79 6.01 2.29
CA GLN A 104 17.90 4.55 2.43
C GLN A 104 16.59 3.87 2.08
N ILE A 105 16.68 2.62 1.59
CA ILE A 105 15.54 1.76 1.32
C ILE A 105 15.53 0.63 2.34
N VAL A 106 14.36 0.44 2.96
CA VAL A 106 14.10 -0.64 3.92
C VAL A 106 12.99 -1.51 3.36
N MET A 107 13.34 -2.71 2.91
CA MET A 107 12.37 -3.68 2.45
C MET A 107 11.87 -4.51 3.63
N VAL A 108 10.56 -4.51 3.87
CA VAL A 108 9.93 -5.26 4.97
C VAL A 108 9.05 -6.35 4.38
N ASN A 109 9.48 -7.61 4.55
CA ASN A 109 8.68 -8.76 4.14
C ASN A 109 7.62 -9.04 5.21
N ILE A 110 6.34 -8.98 4.82
CA ILE A 110 5.20 -9.25 5.69
C ILE A 110 5.00 -10.75 5.79
N GLN A 111 5.27 -11.31 6.96
CA GLN A 111 5.14 -12.73 7.24
C GLN A 111 3.69 -13.13 7.54
N GLY A 112 3.43 -14.42 7.49
CA GLY A 112 2.10 -14.98 7.81
C GLY A 112 1.28 -15.40 6.60
N GLY A 113 0.25 -16.20 6.84
CA GLY A 113 -0.55 -16.78 5.77
C GLY A 113 0.27 -17.71 4.87
N LEU A 114 0.49 -17.31 3.64
CA LEU A 114 1.28 -18.06 2.64
C LEU A 114 2.76 -17.62 2.60
N GLU A 115 3.12 -16.56 3.32
CA GLU A 115 4.47 -16.03 3.32
C GLU A 115 5.29 -16.60 4.46
N THR A 116 6.50 -17.03 4.13
CA THR A 116 7.52 -17.44 5.09
C THR A 116 8.85 -16.81 4.70
N ARG A 117 9.78 -16.72 5.66
CA ARG A 117 11.14 -16.24 5.39
C ARG A 117 11.80 -17.02 4.25
N GLU A 118 11.68 -18.34 4.23
CA GLU A 118 12.26 -19.20 3.19
C GLU A 118 11.66 -18.91 1.80
N ASN A 119 10.38 -18.57 1.71
CA ASN A 119 9.75 -18.18 0.45
C ASN A 119 10.26 -16.82 -0.03
N ALA A 120 10.38 -15.85 0.87
CA ALA A 120 10.94 -14.54 0.57
C ALA A 120 12.39 -14.65 0.10
N ASP A 121 13.26 -15.34 0.85
CA ASP A 121 14.68 -15.53 0.52
C ASP A 121 14.87 -16.25 -0.81
N ARG A 122 14.07 -17.29 -1.05
CA ARG A 122 14.10 -18.02 -2.33
C ARG A 122 13.72 -17.11 -3.47
N PHE A 123 12.65 -16.32 -3.33
CA PHE A 123 12.23 -15.38 -4.35
C PHE A 123 13.33 -14.36 -4.68
N LEU A 124 13.94 -13.75 -3.66
CA LEU A 124 15.05 -12.80 -3.85
C LEU A 124 16.22 -13.44 -4.60
N LYS A 125 16.64 -14.63 -4.17
CA LYS A 125 17.73 -15.38 -4.78
C LYS A 125 17.43 -15.77 -6.24
N ASP A 126 16.26 -16.31 -6.51
CA ASP A 126 15.87 -16.78 -7.84
C ASP A 126 15.75 -15.64 -8.86
N ASN A 127 15.53 -14.40 -8.39
CA ASN A 127 15.42 -13.20 -9.22
C ASN A 127 16.66 -12.29 -9.17
N ASN A 128 17.73 -12.71 -8.49
CA ASN A 128 18.96 -11.93 -8.29
C ASN A 128 18.69 -10.53 -7.73
N LEU A 129 17.79 -10.45 -6.75
CA LEU A 129 17.44 -9.21 -6.06
C LEU A 129 18.22 -9.13 -4.74
N GLU A 130 18.97 -8.06 -4.57
CA GLU A 130 19.74 -7.78 -3.37
C GLU A 130 19.34 -6.39 -2.85
N PHE A 131 19.19 -6.29 -1.53
CA PHE A 131 18.89 -5.04 -0.83
C PHE A 131 19.84 -4.86 0.34
N THR A 132 20.27 -3.62 0.57
CA THR A 132 21.12 -3.25 1.71
C THR A 132 20.42 -3.53 3.03
N THR A 133 19.10 -3.27 3.08
CA THR A 133 18.29 -3.53 4.26
C THR A 133 17.05 -4.35 3.89
N MET A 134 17.08 -5.63 4.27
CA MET A 134 15.96 -6.56 4.16
C MET A 134 15.55 -7.03 5.56
N LEU A 135 14.30 -6.80 5.91
CA LEU A 135 13.74 -7.12 7.23
C LEU A 135 12.49 -7.99 7.09
N TYR A 136 12.14 -8.68 8.15
CA TYR A 136 11.03 -9.62 8.21
C TYR A 136 10.13 -9.28 9.40
N ASP A 137 8.85 -9.01 9.11
CA ASP A 137 7.82 -8.71 10.11
C ASP A 137 7.19 -10.03 10.58
N GLU A 138 7.94 -10.78 11.40
CA GLU A 138 7.55 -12.14 11.83
C GLU A 138 6.37 -12.13 12.80
N ASP A 139 6.30 -11.11 13.66
CA ASP A 139 5.26 -10.95 14.66
C ASP A 139 4.09 -10.09 14.20
N MET A 140 4.12 -9.61 12.96
CA MET A 140 3.15 -8.67 12.38
C MET A 140 3.08 -7.31 13.11
N ASP A 141 4.09 -6.97 13.90
CA ASP A 141 4.16 -5.71 14.67
C ASP A 141 4.13 -4.50 13.74
N PHE A 142 4.96 -4.51 12.70
CA PHE A 142 5.03 -3.45 11.71
C PHE A 142 3.71 -3.30 10.96
N ALA A 143 3.16 -4.40 10.46
CA ALA A 143 1.92 -4.38 9.71
C ALA A 143 0.74 -3.90 10.55
N GLN A 144 0.66 -4.30 11.83
CA GLN A 144 -0.41 -3.90 12.74
C GLN A 144 -0.28 -2.44 13.17
N MET A 145 0.92 -1.99 13.57
CA MET A 145 1.14 -0.62 14.05
C MET A 145 0.94 0.43 12.95
N LEU A 146 1.19 0.08 11.69
CA LEU A 146 1.00 0.95 10.53
C LEU A 146 -0.29 0.67 9.76
N GLU A 147 -1.15 -0.19 10.29
CA GLU A 147 -2.45 -0.56 9.69
C GLU A 147 -2.33 -0.96 8.20
N ILE A 148 -1.29 -1.75 7.88
CA ILE A 148 -1.05 -2.20 6.50
C ILE A 148 -2.12 -3.20 6.11
N SER A 149 -3.08 -2.76 5.33
CA SER A 149 -4.23 -3.56 4.88
C SER A 149 -4.04 -4.18 3.49
N SER A 150 -3.04 -3.72 2.75
CA SER A 150 -2.72 -4.22 1.41
C SER A 150 -1.23 -4.07 1.11
N ILE A 151 -0.71 -4.89 0.21
CA ILE A 151 0.66 -4.81 -0.30
C ILE A 151 0.67 -4.78 -1.83
N PRO A 152 1.64 -4.08 -2.44
CA PRO A 152 2.70 -3.34 -1.77
C PRO A 152 2.18 -2.06 -1.11
N THR A 153 2.83 -1.65 -0.03
CA THR A 153 2.66 -0.34 0.60
C THR A 153 4.02 0.30 0.80
N THR A 154 4.16 1.52 0.30
CA THR A 154 5.41 2.29 0.42
C THR A 154 5.18 3.50 1.31
N ILE A 155 6.08 3.69 2.28
CA ILE A 155 6.02 4.73 3.30
C ILE A 155 7.28 5.59 3.17
N PHE A 156 7.11 6.91 3.09
CA PHE A 156 8.20 7.87 3.01
C PHE A 156 8.33 8.61 4.33
N VAL A 157 9.51 8.55 4.90
CA VAL A 157 9.83 9.01 6.25
C VAL A 157 11.02 9.95 6.19
N ASP A 158 10.93 11.09 6.86
CA ASP A 158 12.04 12.05 6.96
C ASP A 158 13.10 11.61 7.98
N GLU A 159 14.12 12.43 8.16
CA GLU A 159 15.24 12.17 9.06
C GLU A 159 14.82 12.15 10.54
N GLU A 160 13.77 12.87 10.89
CA GLU A 160 13.19 12.91 12.24
C GLU A 160 12.30 11.69 12.54
N GLY A 161 11.92 10.93 11.50
CA GLY A 161 11.04 9.79 11.60
C GLY A 161 9.57 10.14 11.42
N GLN A 162 9.26 11.29 10.81
CA GLN A 162 7.89 11.67 10.46
C GLN A 162 7.49 11.03 9.13
N ILE A 163 6.30 10.45 9.09
CA ILE A 163 5.72 9.92 7.86
C ILE A 163 5.10 11.07 7.05
N HIS A 164 5.57 11.27 5.82
CA HIS A 164 5.06 12.26 4.89
C HIS A 164 4.10 11.66 3.87
N ILE A 165 4.40 10.44 3.40
CA ILE A 165 3.61 9.75 2.40
C ILE A 165 3.39 8.30 2.85
N TYR A 166 2.15 7.83 2.74
CA TYR A 166 1.74 6.45 2.89
C TYR A 166 0.99 6.06 1.62
N GLN A 167 1.64 5.28 0.76
CA GLN A 167 1.13 4.94 -0.56
C GLN A 167 0.87 3.45 -0.68
N GLN A 168 -0.37 3.07 -0.93
CA GLN A 168 -0.76 1.70 -1.25
C GLN A 168 -0.71 1.48 -2.77
N GLY A 169 -0.30 0.27 -3.17
CA GLY A 169 -0.17 -0.12 -4.57
C GLY A 169 1.23 0.10 -5.12
N MET A 170 1.48 -0.52 -6.26
CA MET A 170 2.79 -0.53 -6.93
C MET A 170 3.24 0.88 -7.33
N LEU A 171 4.50 1.18 -7.09
CA LEU A 171 5.18 2.40 -7.54
C LEU A 171 6.23 2.07 -8.60
N LYS A 172 6.39 2.99 -9.55
CA LYS A 172 7.54 3.00 -10.48
C LYS A 172 8.69 3.80 -9.87
N LYS A 173 9.91 3.55 -10.31
CA LYS A 173 11.10 4.30 -9.90
C LYS A 173 10.89 5.83 -9.92
N SER A 174 10.29 6.37 -10.99
CA SER A 174 10.03 7.82 -11.09
C SER A 174 9.09 8.36 -10.00
N GLN A 175 8.09 7.57 -9.59
CA GLN A 175 7.16 7.96 -8.54
C GLN A 175 7.82 7.88 -7.14
N VAL A 176 8.73 6.93 -6.94
CA VAL A 176 9.51 6.86 -5.71
C VAL A 176 10.45 8.07 -5.59
N LEU A 177 11.13 8.46 -6.67
CA LEU A 177 11.97 9.66 -6.71
C LEU A 177 11.15 10.95 -6.50
N GLU A 178 9.95 11.03 -7.06
CA GLU A 178 9.02 12.13 -6.79
C GLU A 178 8.64 12.17 -5.30
N GLY A 179 8.29 11.03 -4.70
CA GLY A 179 7.99 10.93 -3.27
C GLY A 179 9.15 11.41 -2.37
N LEU A 180 10.39 11.09 -2.71
CA LEU A 180 11.58 11.56 -2.01
C LEU A 180 11.72 13.09 -2.01
N SER A 181 11.30 13.76 -3.09
CA SER A 181 11.38 15.23 -3.18
C SER A 181 10.46 15.96 -2.20
N TYR A 182 9.49 15.27 -1.61
CA TYR A 182 8.60 15.84 -0.57
C TYR A 182 9.19 15.71 0.86
N LEU A 183 10.33 15.04 1.02
CA LEU A 183 11.03 14.89 2.31
C LEU A 183 12.11 15.99 2.53
N GLU A 184 12.13 17.02 1.71
CA GLU A 184 13.07 18.14 1.81
C GLU A 184 12.59 19.23 2.79
#